data_6aa920e1b28513fb1254ead715d39dec
#
_entry.id   6aa920e1b28513fb1254ead715d39dec
#
_cell.length_a   1.000
_cell.length_b   1.000
_cell.length_c   1.000
_cell.angle_alpha   90.00
_cell.angle_beta   90.00
_cell.angle_gamma   90.00
#
_symmetry.space_group_name_H-M   'P 1'
#
loop_
_entity.id
_entity.type
_entity.pdbx_description
1 polymer ?
#
loop_
_entity_poly.entity_id
_entity_poly.type
_entity_poly.pdbx_seq_one_letter_code
_entity_poly.pdbx_strand_id
1 'polypeptide(L)'
;MRVLKFIGKLILSIIGIFIAWLIGVCIFVPVYDFDEPYPFHGEYLHNPYEGMDSTAWLKCNFHAHTRTVGGVANGRNNSNELLDSVYRSFGFDHIGISNYNTISDYGKDNPSYVPGYEHGYGIFKIHQLGLGARKVRKIDYPLWQTLSMKQHTLNKIGQYAELAIPAHPSFVEKGYHPEDFKYLSNYKLLEVLNGYRKSPAHWDMALSNGHLVYLIGGDDSHSMTNINDPANRFTLINSKENEGSQLLKALVAGQAVGVAFPMDPTYTETFPHKRARFEENLPYLTKADLCGDTLRVAATKPLSKAEFIGQGGHVLHVETDVEEASYVIQPEDQYVRAVLTFADGTELWLNPITRHESPDKLYHPRLDHLNYWKTTLLWTAYIAVIGGVILLVRMKKKRNN
;
A
#
# COMPACT_ATOMS: atom_id res chain seq x y z
N MET A 1 -3.54 -53.67 1.46
CA MET A 1 -4.85 -53.07 1.81
C MET A 1 -4.85 -52.27 3.13
N ARG A 2 -4.35 -52.80 4.28
CA ARG A 2 -4.35 -52.06 5.57
C ARG A 2 -3.51 -50.76 5.55
N VAL A 3 -2.32 -50.79 4.93
CA VAL A 3 -1.43 -49.64 4.79
C VAL A 3 -2.07 -48.54 3.96
N LEU A 4 -2.71 -48.89 2.83
CA LEU A 4 -3.38 -47.92 1.96
C LEU A 4 -4.57 -47.23 2.66
N LYS A 5 -5.33 -48.01 3.48
CA LYS A 5 -6.41 -47.45 4.32
C LYS A 5 -5.89 -46.54 5.42
N PHE A 6 -4.74 -46.85 6.01
CA PHE A 6 -4.09 -46.00 7.02
C PHE A 6 -3.61 -44.70 6.39
N ILE A 7 -2.90 -44.74 5.25
CA ILE A 7 -2.46 -43.56 4.52
C ILE A 7 -3.66 -42.69 4.13
N GLY A 8 -4.75 -43.25 3.61
CA GLY A 8 -5.96 -42.52 3.25
C GLY A 8 -6.60 -41.81 4.46
N LYS A 9 -6.65 -42.48 5.63
CA LYS A 9 -7.15 -41.85 6.87
C LYS A 9 -6.24 -40.71 7.35
N LEU A 10 -4.92 -40.88 7.25
CA LEU A 10 -3.96 -39.86 7.64
C LEU A 10 -4.12 -38.61 6.76
N ILE A 11 -4.21 -38.77 5.42
CA ILE A 11 -4.43 -37.66 4.48
C ILE A 11 -5.74 -36.93 4.80
N LEU A 12 -6.83 -37.67 4.99
CA LEU A 12 -8.13 -37.07 5.34
C LEU A 12 -8.09 -36.32 6.67
N SER A 13 -7.33 -36.84 7.66
CA SER A 13 -7.15 -36.13 8.94
C SER A 13 -6.37 -34.84 8.78
N ILE A 14 -5.31 -34.84 7.98
CA ILE A 14 -4.51 -33.64 7.69
C ILE A 14 -5.38 -32.59 6.97
N ILE A 15 -6.13 -33.00 5.96
CA ILE A 15 -7.07 -32.12 5.24
C ILE A 15 -8.12 -31.56 6.22
N GLY A 16 -8.69 -32.41 7.07
CA GLY A 16 -9.68 -31.97 8.06
C GLY A 16 -9.13 -30.97 9.08
N ILE A 17 -7.90 -31.18 9.56
CA ILE A 17 -7.21 -30.24 10.46
C ILE A 17 -6.94 -28.90 9.73
N PHE A 18 -6.48 -28.97 8.48
CA PHE A 18 -6.23 -27.77 7.66
C PHE A 18 -7.50 -26.96 7.43
N ILE A 19 -8.61 -27.62 7.07
CA ILE A 19 -9.92 -26.95 6.89
C ILE A 19 -10.38 -26.35 8.23
N ALA A 20 -10.25 -27.06 9.34
CA ALA A 20 -10.62 -26.56 10.66
C ALA A 20 -9.79 -25.34 11.06
N TRP A 21 -8.49 -25.34 10.71
CA TRP A 21 -7.63 -24.17 10.91
C TRP A 21 -8.05 -22.99 10.05
N LEU A 22 -8.31 -23.18 8.75
CA LEU A 22 -8.81 -22.13 7.85
C LEU A 22 -10.11 -21.50 8.37
N ILE A 23 -11.05 -22.33 8.76
CA ILE A 23 -12.31 -21.88 9.35
C ILE A 23 -12.04 -21.13 10.66
N GLY A 24 -11.20 -21.66 11.52
CA GLY A 24 -10.87 -21.07 12.81
C GLY A 24 -10.30 -19.66 12.72
N VAL A 25 -9.32 -19.43 11.83
CA VAL A 25 -8.73 -18.09 11.65
C VAL A 25 -9.74 -17.07 11.09
N CYS A 26 -10.72 -17.50 10.31
CA CYS A 26 -11.74 -16.63 9.75
C CYS A 26 -12.91 -16.34 10.72
N ILE A 27 -13.21 -17.29 11.62
CA ILE A 27 -14.33 -17.18 12.55
C ILE A 27 -13.96 -16.37 13.81
N PHE A 28 -12.76 -16.61 14.38
CA PHE A 28 -12.35 -15.98 15.63
C PHE A 28 -11.67 -14.63 15.43
N VAL A 29 -12.28 -13.78 14.59
CA VAL A 29 -11.85 -12.41 14.37
C VAL A 29 -12.60 -11.46 15.28
N PRO A 30 -11.95 -10.46 15.89
CA PRO A 30 -12.66 -9.41 16.61
C PRO A 30 -13.60 -8.63 15.69
N VAL A 31 -14.74 -8.22 16.24
CA VAL A 31 -15.68 -7.33 15.56
C VAL A 31 -15.37 -5.89 15.95
N TYR A 32 -15.30 -5.02 14.95
CA TYR A 32 -15.12 -3.59 15.14
C TYR A 32 -16.40 -2.87 14.77
N ASP A 33 -16.75 -1.85 15.55
CA ASP A 33 -17.64 -0.78 15.15
C ASP A 33 -16.81 0.35 14.57
N PHE A 34 -17.39 1.10 13.65
CA PHE A 34 -16.73 2.21 12.98
C PHE A 34 -17.56 3.47 13.15
N ASP A 35 -16.90 4.56 13.53
CA ASP A 35 -17.51 5.87 13.54
C ASP A 35 -17.70 6.39 12.11
N GLU A 36 -18.67 7.28 11.93
CA GLU A 36 -18.81 7.97 10.64
C GLU A 36 -17.64 8.93 10.44
N PRO A 37 -17.02 8.89 9.26
CA PRO A 37 -15.90 9.77 8.95
C PRO A 37 -16.37 11.22 8.81
N TYR A 38 -15.43 12.12 8.99
CA TYR A 38 -15.68 13.56 8.90
C TYR A 38 -14.79 14.17 7.81
N PRO A 39 -15.36 14.68 6.70
CA PRO A 39 -14.59 15.26 5.61
C PRO A 39 -13.69 16.41 6.06
N PHE A 40 -12.61 16.66 5.34
CA PHE A 40 -11.73 17.81 5.61
C PHE A 40 -12.48 19.12 5.54
N HIS A 41 -12.24 20.00 6.50
CA HIS A 41 -12.90 21.30 6.61
C HIS A 41 -12.01 22.30 7.34
N GLY A 42 -12.37 23.57 7.27
CA GLY A 42 -11.66 24.67 7.90
C GLY A 42 -11.01 25.61 6.89
N GLU A 43 -10.38 26.67 7.42
CA GLU A 43 -9.77 27.71 6.58
C GLU A 43 -8.28 27.46 6.31
N TYR A 44 -7.61 26.65 7.15
CA TYR A 44 -6.21 26.35 6.99
C TYR A 44 -5.99 25.30 5.89
N LEU A 45 -5.18 25.64 4.90
CA LEU A 45 -4.72 24.74 3.85
C LEU A 45 -3.35 24.15 4.23
N HIS A 46 -3.33 22.87 4.51
CA HIS A 46 -2.09 22.13 4.78
C HIS A 46 -1.42 21.72 3.46
N ASN A 47 -0.22 22.23 3.26
CA ASN A 47 0.64 21.84 2.13
C ASN A 47 1.78 20.94 2.62
N PRO A 48 1.81 19.63 2.26
CA PRO A 48 2.90 18.73 2.66
C PRO A 48 4.25 19.09 2.04
N TYR A 49 4.27 19.93 1.00
CA TYR A 49 5.48 20.37 0.30
C TYR A 49 6.05 21.68 0.83
N GLU A 50 5.46 22.25 1.87
CA GLU A 50 6.00 23.48 2.49
C GLU A 50 7.44 23.27 2.95
N GLY A 51 8.35 24.16 2.48
CA GLY A 51 9.78 24.05 2.77
C GLY A 51 10.53 22.97 1.97
N MET A 52 9.94 22.40 0.93
CA MET A 52 10.57 21.44 0.03
C MET A 52 11.87 22.00 -0.57
N ASP A 53 12.93 21.19 -0.56
CA ASP A 53 14.16 21.45 -1.31
C ASP A 53 14.06 20.76 -2.68
N SER A 54 13.86 21.53 -3.75
CA SER A 54 13.68 21.01 -5.11
C SER A 54 14.88 20.21 -5.65
N THR A 55 16.03 20.26 -4.97
CA THR A 55 17.26 19.53 -5.37
C THR A 55 17.48 18.25 -4.57
N ALA A 56 16.68 18.01 -3.51
CA ALA A 56 16.91 16.92 -2.56
C ALA A 56 15.90 15.76 -2.74
N TRP A 57 15.85 15.19 -3.95
CA TRP A 57 15.00 14.07 -4.27
C TRP A 57 15.74 12.75 -4.26
N LEU A 58 15.29 11.79 -3.45
CA LEU A 58 15.78 10.42 -3.37
C LEU A 58 14.81 9.48 -4.09
N LYS A 59 15.34 8.63 -4.97
CA LYS A 59 14.58 7.57 -5.66
C LYS A 59 14.46 6.36 -4.75
N CYS A 60 13.24 6.02 -4.33
CA CYS A 60 12.98 4.96 -3.36
C CYS A 60 11.95 3.96 -3.89
N ASN A 61 12.23 2.68 -3.72
CA ASN A 61 11.24 1.62 -3.91
C ASN A 61 11.14 0.80 -2.63
N PHE A 62 9.92 0.61 -2.11
CA PHE A 62 9.65 -0.12 -0.87
C PHE A 62 8.95 -1.46 -1.11
N HIS A 63 8.64 -1.80 -2.36
CA HIS A 63 7.91 -3.01 -2.71
C HIS A 63 8.62 -3.78 -3.82
N ALA A 64 9.40 -4.76 -3.43
CA ALA A 64 10.09 -5.66 -4.35
C ALA A 64 10.39 -7.01 -3.68
N HIS A 65 10.42 -8.08 -4.48
CA HIS A 65 10.53 -9.45 -4.00
C HIS A 65 11.80 -10.13 -4.47
N THR A 66 12.43 -10.84 -3.53
CA THR A 66 13.52 -11.76 -3.79
C THR A 66 13.11 -13.19 -3.48
N ARG A 67 13.94 -14.15 -3.86
CA ARG A 67 13.67 -15.57 -3.64
C ARG A 67 13.66 -15.91 -2.15
N THR A 68 12.51 -16.40 -1.67
CA THR A 68 12.37 -16.95 -0.32
C THR A 68 11.81 -18.36 -0.38
N VAL A 69 11.92 -19.12 0.74
CA VAL A 69 11.34 -20.48 0.88
C VAL A 69 11.60 -21.36 -0.35
N GLY A 70 12.87 -21.47 -0.76
CA GLY A 70 13.26 -22.27 -1.93
C GLY A 70 12.77 -21.75 -3.29
N GLY A 71 12.36 -20.49 -3.38
CA GLY A 71 11.88 -19.87 -4.61
C GLY A 71 10.43 -20.15 -4.97
N VAL A 72 9.66 -20.73 -4.05
CA VAL A 72 8.27 -21.14 -4.33
C VAL A 72 7.29 -19.97 -4.21
N ALA A 73 7.54 -19.02 -3.33
CA ALA A 73 6.55 -17.99 -2.97
C ALA A 73 6.80 -16.61 -3.60
N ASN A 74 8.04 -16.25 -3.96
CA ASN A 74 8.39 -14.86 -4.30
C ASN A 74 9.54 -14.78 -5.28
N GLY A 75 9.74 -13.59 -5.86
CA GLY A 75 10.95 -13.16 -6.57
C GLY A 75 11.66 -14.19 -7.43
N ARG A 76 11.08 -15.35 -7.59
CA ARG A 76 11.54 -16.51 -8.37
C ARG A 76 13.06 -16.70 -8.31
N ASN A 77 13.77 -16.09 -9.28
CA ASN A 77 15.23 -16.19 -9.43
C ASN A 77 15.97 -14.95 -8.93
N ASN A 78 15.28 -13.97 -8.37
CA ASN A 78 15.91 -12.76 -7.85
C ASN A 78 16.70 -13.08 -6.58
N SER A 79 18.03 -12.99 -6.61
CA SER A 79 18.78 -12.84 -5.36
C SER A 79 18.65 -11.40 -4.84
N ASN A 80 19.00 -11.18 -3.57
CA ASN A 80 19.04 -9.84 -3.00
C ASN A 80 20.02 -8.95 -3.77
N GLU A 81 21.22 -9.50 -4.11
CA GLU A 81 22.29 -8.82 -4.83
C GLU A 81 21.87 -8.46 -6.26
N LEU A 82 21.14 -9.35 -6.95
CA LEU A 82 20.64 -9.08 -8.30
C LEU A 82 19.61 -7.95 -8.26
N LEU A 83 18.68 -7.99 -7.33
CA LEU A 83 17.67 -6.96 -7.16
C LEU A 83 18.33 -5.61 -6.86
N ASP A 84 19.22 -5.55 -5.88
CA ASP A 84 19.97 -4.34 -5.51
C ASP A 84 20.78 -3.80 -6.71
N SER A 85 21.51 -4.66 -7.41
CA SER A 85 22.31 -4.27 -8.57
C SER A 85 21.47 -3.67 -9.70
N VAL A 86 20.30 -4.26 -10.00
CA VAL A 86 19.41 -3.74 -11.04
C VAL A 86 18.88 -2.35 -10.65
N TYR A 87 18.32 -2.18 -9.45
CA TYR A 87 17.80 -0.87 -9.03
C TYR A 87 18.90 0.18 -8.92
N ARG A 88 20.08 -0.16 -8.38
CA ARG A 88 21.24 0.75 -8.35
C ARG A 88 21.64 1.20 -9.75
N SER A 89 21.51 0.32 -10.76
CA SER A 89 21.79 0.68 -12.14
C SER A 89 20.83 1.72 -12.72
N PHE A 90 19.65 1.92 -12.14
CA PHE A 90 18.71 3.02 -12.41
C PHE A 90 18.92 4.21 -11.46
N GLY A 91 19.92 4.17 -10.59
CA GLY A 91 20.25 5.24 -9.65
C GLY A 91 19.30 5.34 -8.47
N PHE A 92 18.69 4.24 -8.00
CA PHE A 92 17.87 4.25 -6.80
C PHE A 92 18.74 4.42 -5.54
N ASP A 93 18.28 5.27 -4.64
CA ASP A 93 18.91 5.60 -3.36
C ASP A 93 18.50 4.65 -2.26
N HIS A 94 17.24 4.19 -2.27
CA HIS A 94 16.72 3.19 -1.35
C HIS A 94 15.98 2.07 -2.09
N ILE A 95 16.26 0.83 -1.66
CA ILE A 95 15.65 -0.38 -2.23
C ILE A 95 15.16 -1.25 -1.08
N GLY A 96 13.84 -1.29 -0.89
CA GLY A 96 13.17 -2.12 0.09
C GLY A 96 12.91 -3.53 -0.44
N ILE A 97 13.36 -4.53 0.31
CA ILE A 97 13.00 -5.94 0.05
C ILE A 97 11.83 -6.28 0.97
N SER A 98 10.65 -6.46 0.38
CA SER A 98 9.38 -6.67 1.08
C SER A 98 8.82 -8.08 0.88
N ASN A 99 9.66 -9.10 1.08
CA ASN A 99 9.24 -10.49 0.88
C ASN A 99 8.00 -10.86 1.70
N TYR A 100 7.16 -11.78 1.18
CA TYR A 100 5.96 -12.23 1.87
C TYR A 100 6.28 -12.80 3.25
N ASN A 101 5.70 -12.14 4.26
CA ASN A 101 5.78 -12.56 5.67
C ASN A 101 7.21 -12.84 6.17
N THR A 102 8.20 -12.14 5.62
CA THR A 102 9.61 -12.30 5.97
C THR A 102 10.34 -10.97 5.83
N ILE A 103 10.99 -10.51 6.89
CA ILE A 103 11.90 -9.35 6.87
C ILE A 103 13.26 -9.85 6.36
N SER A 104 13.82 -9.15 5.38
CA SER A 104 15.16 -9.42 4.86
C SER A 104 16.19 -8.62 5.67
N ASP A 105 17.27 -9.28 6.11
CA ASP A 105 18.41 -8.60 6.75
C ASP A 105 19.43 -8.05 5.72
N TYR A 106 19.17 -8.19 4.44
CA TYR A 106 20.05 -7.68 3.40
C TYR A 106 20.16 -6.15 3.49
N GLY A 107 21.36 -5.65 3.56
CA GLY A 107 21.61 -4.21 3.68
C GLY A 107 21.34 -3.61 5.06
N LYS A 108 21.14 -4.41 6.12
CA LYS A 108 20.84 -3.91 7.48
C LYS A 108 21.87 -2.95 8.07
N ASP A 109 23.12 -3.02 7.59
CA ASP A 109 24.19 -2.14 8.02
C ASP A 109 24.28 -0.84 7.18
N ASN A 110 23.40 -0.69 6.16
CA ASN A 110 23.28 0.54 5.39
C ASN A 110 22.39 1.55 6.14
N PRO A 111 22.81 2.82 6.28
CA PRO A 111 21.99 3.85 6.92
C PRO A 111 20.57 3.99 6.32
N SER A 112 20.41 3.78 5.02
CA SER A 112 19.11 3.86 4.34
C SER A 112 18.22 2.63 4.56
N TYR A 113 18.67 1.60 5.29
CA TYR A 113 17.90 0.38 5.48
C TYR A 113 16.58 0.62 6.21
N VAL A 114 15.49 0.17 5.60
CA VAL A 114 14.15 0.13 6.20
C VAL A 114 13.70 -1.32 6.23
N PRO A 115 13.61 -1.96 7.42
CA PRO A 115 13.09 -3.32 7.51
C PRO A 115 11.63 -3.35 7.07
N GLY A 116 11.32 -4.18 6.07
CA GLY A 116 9.98 -4.25 5.52
C GLY A 116 9.57 -5.68 5.16
N TYR A 117 8.28 -5.89 5.03
CA TYR A 117 7.70 -7.12 4.49
C TYR A 117 6.31 -6.85 3.92
N GLU A 118 5.90 -7.68 2.97
CA GLU A 118 4.52 -7.76 2.54
C GLU A 118 3.79 -8.83 3.36
N HIS A 119 2.68 -8.44 3.97
CA HIS A 119 1.76 -9.34 4.66
C HIS A 119 0.67 -9.80 3.71
N GLY A 120 0.36 -11.08 3.74
CA GLY A 120 -0.78 -11.64 3.05
C GLY A 120 -0.43 -12.91 2.26
N TYR A 121 -1.37 -13.85 2.26
CA TYR A 121 -1.34 -15.06 1.42
C TYR A 121 -2.76 -15.44 0.99
N GLY A 122 -3.72 -14.53 1.22
CA GLY A 122 -5.13 -14.71 0.86
C GLY A 122 -5.35 -14.74 -0.64
N ILE A 123 -6.36 -15.50 -1.07
CA ILE A 123 -6.70 -15.68 -2.50
C ILE A 123 -7.16 -14.38 -3.17
N PHE A 124 -7.66 -13.42 -2.39
CA PHE A 124 -8.12 -12.11 -2.88
C PHE A 124 -7.06 -11.02 -2.82
N LYS A 125 -5.79 -11.37 -2.54
CA LYS A 125 -4.66 -10.44 -2.58
C LYS A 125 -4.88 -9.16 -1.77
N ILE A 126 -5.47 -9.30 -0.58
CA ILE A 126 -5.64 -8.21 0.39
C ILE A 126 -4.34 -8.12 1.16
N HIS A 127 -3.36 -7.44 0.59
CA HIS A 127 -2.02 -7.35 1.13
C HIS A 127 -1.76 -6.03 1.84
N GLN A 128 -0.74 -6.01 2.69
CA GLN A 128 -0.27 -4.81 3.38
C GLN A 128 1.25 -4.82 3.45
N LEU A 129 1.87 -3.66 3.27
CA LEU A 129 3.29 -3.47 3.59
C LEU A 129 3.42 -3.09 5.06
N GLY A 130 4.34 -3.74 5.76
CA GLY A 130 4.81 -3.31 7.06
C GLY A 130 6.20 -2.73 6.92
N LEU A 131 6.36 -1.40 7.04
CA LEU A 131 7.66 -0.73 6.99
C LEU A 131 8.11 -0.29 8.38
N GLY A 132 9.43 -0.25 8.63
CA GLY A 132 9.99 -0.08 9.97
C GLY A 132 9.64 -1.28 10.87
N ALA A 133 9.58 -2.47 10.30
CA ALA A 133 9.05 -3.66 10.96
C ALA A 133 10.08 -4.31 11.89
N ARG A 134 9.68 -4.51 13.15
CA ARG A 134 10.47 -5.25 14.17
C ARG A 134 10.10 -6.73 14.21
N LYS A 135 8.91 -7.07 13.70
CA LYS A 135 8.36 -8.43 13.72
C LYS A 135 7.33 -8.59 12.62
N VAL A 136 7.23 -9.80 12.09
CA VAL A 136 6.25 -10.17 11.07
C VAL A 136 4.95 -10.64 11.72
N ARG A 137 3.82 -10.13 11.25
CA ARG A 137 2.51 -10.75 11.47
C ARG A 137 2.38 -11.95 10.54
N LYS A 138 2.21 -13.16 11.11
CA LYS A 138 2.11 -14.41 10.33
C LYS A 138 0.68 -14.88 10.07
N ILE A 139 -0.30 -14.35 10.81
CA ILE A 139 -1.70 -14.76 10.67
C ILE A 139 -2.38 -13.86 9.65
N ASP A 140 -2.92 -14.45 8.60
CA ASP A 140 -3.76 -13.82 7.60
C ASP A 140 -5.10 -14.55 7.47
N TYR A 141 -6.04 -13.95 6.77
CA TYR A 141 -7.36 -14.50 6.46
C TYR A 141 -7.37 -14.95 4.99
N PRO A 142 -7.17 -16.26 4.74
CA PRO A 142 -6.87 -16.73 3.38
C PRO A 142 -8.05 -16.70 2.41
N LEU A 143 -9.26 -16.55 2.92
CA LEU A 143 -10.49 -16.44 2.14
C LEU A 143 -10.93 -14.96 2.04
N TRP A 144 -12.23 -14.71 1.85
CA TRP A 144 -12.77 -13.35 1.88
C TRP A 144 -12.49 -12.66 3.21
N GLN A 145 -12.32 -11.35 3.18
CA GLN A 145 -12.11 -10.55 4.38
C GLN A 145 -13.23 -9.52 4.55
N THR A 146 -13.82 -9.50 5.73
CA THR A 146 -14.73 -8.44 6.15
C THR A 146 -13.97 -7.17 6.49
N LEU A 147 -14.64 -6.04 6.61
CA LEU A 147 -14.04 -4.77 7.04
C LEU A 147 -13.32 -4.92 8.40
N SER A 148 -13.95 -5.62 9.36
CA SER A 148 -13.31 -5.92 10.65
C SER A 148 -12.01 -6.73 10.53
N MET A 149 -11.93 -7.67 9.58
CA MET A 149 -10.72 -8.46 9.33
C MET A 149 -9.60 -7.59 8.74
N LYS A 150 -9.93 -6.74 7.77
CA LYS A 150 -9.00 -5.78 7.16
C LYS A 150 -8.46 -4.81 8.21
N GLN A 151 -9.35 -4.22 9.00
CA GLN A 151 -8.97 -3.33 10.11
C GLN A 151 -8.12 -4.03 11.16
N HIS A 152 -8.51 -5.25 11.57
CA HIS A 152 -7.73 -6.02 12.53
C HIS A 152 -6.30 -6.31 12.03
N THR A 153 -6.15 -6.57 10.74
CA THR A 153 -4.84 -6.81 10.14
C THR A 153 -3.98 -5.54 10.19
N LEU A 154 -4.51 -4.38 9.79
CA LEU A 154 -3.81 -3.09 9.88
C LEU A 154 -3.39 -2.79 11.32
N ASN A 155 -4.30 -2.94 12.29
CA ASN A 155 -4.02 -2.73 13.70
C ASN A 155 -2.91 -3.66 14.23
N LYS A 156 -2.88 -4.91 13.76
CA LYS A 156 -1.86 -5.89 14.19
C LYS A 156 -0.50 -5.63 13.55
N ILE A 157 -0.46 -5.22 12.28
CA ILE A 157 0.80 -4.84 11.63
C ILE A 157 1.37 -3.59 12.31
N GLY A 158 0.55 -2.56 12.59
CA GLY A 158 0.96 -1.35 13.29
C GLY A 158 1.49 -1.57 14.71
N GLN A 159 1.23 -2.74 15.35
CA GLN A 159 1.87 -3.12 16.61
C GLN A 159 3.34 -3.56 16.44
N TYR A 160 3.73 -3.99 15.24
CA TYR A 160 5.02 -4.61 14.95
C TYR A 160 5.87 -3.81 13.95
N ALA A 161 5.27 -2.90 13.21
CA ALA A 161 5.89 -2.01 12.24
C ALA A 161 5.54 -0.55 12.56
N GLU A 162 6.36 0.37 12.10
CA GLU A 162 6.07 1.81 12.22
C GLU A 162 4.91 2.21 11.32
N LEU A 163 4.85 1.62 10.13
CA LEU A 163 3.81 1.88 9.15
C LEU A 163 3.16 0.57 8.69
N ALA A 164 1.84 0.53 8.75
CA ALA A 164 0.99 -0.47 8.10
C ALA A 164 0.34 0.19 6.90
N ILE A 165 0.59 -0.32 5.69
CA ILE A 165 0.21 0.32 4.43
C ILE A 165 -0.64 -0.66 3.62
N PRO A 166 -1.90 -0.38 3.30
CA PRO A 166 -2.63 -1.18 2.32
C PRO A 166 -1.88 -1.19 0.99
N ALA A 167 -1.52 -2.39 0.51
CA ALA A 167 -0.76 -2.58 -0.72
C ALA A 167 -1.70 -2.79 -1.90
N HIS A 168 -1.38 -2.21 -3.06
CA HIS A 168 -2.07 -2.38 -4.36
C HIS A 168 -3.58 -2.68 -4.26
N PRO A 169 -4.40 -1.84 -3.60
CA PRO A 169 -5.77 -2.20 -3.25
C PRO A 169 -6.67 -2.52 -4.46
N SER A 170 -6.37 -2.03 -5.65
CA SER A 170 -7.09 -2.35 -6.88
C SER A 170 -6.59 -3.62 -7.60
N PHE A 171 -5.71 -4.43 -6.98
CA PHE A 171 -5.10 -5.59 -7.65
C PHE A 171 -6.13 -6.65 -8.05
N VAL A 172 -7.09 -6.93 -7.16
CA VAL A 172 -8.21 -7.85 -7.42
C VAL A 172 -9.51 -7.18 -7.01
N GLU A 173 -10.51 -7.18 -7.88
CA GLU A 173 -11.82 -6.55 -7.65
C GLU A 173 -12.49 -7.00 -6.34
N LYS A 174 -12.36 -8.27 -5.95
CA LYS A 174 -12.90 -8.83 -4.70
C LYS A 174 -11.96 -8.66 -3.49
N GLY A 175 -10.89 -7.90 -3.64
CA GLY A 175 -9.92 -7.62 -2.58
C GLY A 175 -10.38 -6.49 -1.67
N TYR A 176 -9.63 -5.40 -1.70
CA TYR A 176 -10.10 -4.14 -1.12
C TYR A 176 -11.14 -3.50 -2.04
N HIS A 177 -12.28 -3.10 -1.48
CA HIS A 177 -13.23 -2.25 -2.17
C HIS A 177 -12.95 -0.77 -1.85
N PRO A 178 -13.14 0.17 -2.78
CA PRO A 178 -12.99 1.59 -2.45
C PRO A 178 -13.76 2.00 -1.19
N GLU A 179 -14.98 1.50 -1.02
CA GLU A 179 -15.84 1.77 0.15
C GLU A 179 -15.22 1.34 1.50
N ASP A 180 -14.30 0.39 1.51
CA ASP A 180 -13.59 0.01 2.73
C ASP A 180 -12.79 1.21 3.30
N PHE A 181 -12.24 2.04 2.40
CA PHE A 181 -11.39 3.18 2.74
C PHE A 181 -12.16 4.38 3.30
N LYS A 182 -13.48 4.33 3.27
CA LYS A 182 -14.34 5.22 4.04
C LYS A 182 -14.14 5.02 5.55
N TYR A 183 -13.91 3.80 6.00
CA TYR A 183 -13.90 3.44 7.41
C TYR A 183 -12.57 2.90 7.93
N LEU A 184 -11.73 2.30 7.06
CA LEU A 184 -10.43 1.81 7.46
C LEU A 184 -9.57 2.96 8.01
N SER A 185 -8.93 2.73 9.14
CA SER A 185 -8.12 3.72 9.84
C SER A 185 -6.81 3.11 10.32
N ASN A 186 -6.00 3.89 11.04
CA ASN A 186 -4.72 3.45 11.58
C ASN A 186 -3.67 3.10 10.53
N TYR A 187 -3.75 3.77 9.37
CA TYR A 187 -2.71 3.80 8.34
C TYR A 187 -2.54 5.26 7.87
N LYS A 188 -1.33 5.63 7.45
CA LYS A 188 -0.98 6.97 7.01
C LYS A 188 -0.56 7.04 5.55
N LEU A 189 -0.28 5.88 4.98
CA LEU A 189 0.16 5.73 3.59
C LEU A 189 -0.71 4.69 2.89
N LEU A 190 -0.87 4.87 1.58
CA LEU A 190 -1.54 3.94 0.69
C LEU A 190 -0.66 3.68 -0.53
N GLU A 191 -0.49 2.44 -0.94
CA GLU A 191 0.18 2.14 -2.20
C GLU A 191 -0.76 2.41 -3.37
N VAL A 192 -0.75 3.67 -3.83
CA VAL A 192 -1.60 4.14 -4.92
C VAL A 192 -1.04 3.71 -6.27
N LEU A 193 0.28 3.70 -6.41
CA LEU A 193 0.97 3.30 -7.62
C LEU A 193 1.69 1.97 -7.37
N ASN A 194 1.27 0.93 -8.08
CA ASN A 194 1.90 -0.38 -8.04
C ASN A 194 2.24 -0.84 -9.45
N GLY A 195 3.27 -1.65 -9.62
CA GLY A 195 3.73 -2.13 -10.92
C GLY A 195 2.63 -2.75 -11.77
N TYR A 196 1.63 -3.33 -11.14
CA TYR A 196 0.50 -3.96 -11.83
C TYR A 196 -0.74 -3.08 -11.95
N ARG A 197 -1.00 -2.17 -10.99
CA ARG A 197 -2.25 -1.39 -10.92
C ARG A 197 -2.02 0.01 -10.33
N LYS A 198 -2.86 0.95 -10.73
CA LYS A 198 -3.05 2.23 -10.05
C LYS A 198 -4.35 2.17 -9.24
N SER A 199 -4.38 2.77 -8.08
CA SER A 199 -5.49 2.70 -7.13
C SER A 199 -6.07 4.08 -6.72
N PRO A 200 -6.32 5.01 -7.68
CA PRO A 200 -6.80 6.35 -7.34
C PRO A 200 -8.16 6.33 -6.63
N ALA A 201 -9.08 5.48 -7.06
CA ALA A 201 -10.42 5.43 -6.45
C ALA A 201 -10.40 5.08 -4.95
N HIS A 202 -9.49 4.21 -4.52
CA HIS A 202 -9.30 3.88 -3.10
C HIS A 202 -8.72 5.05 -2.32
N TRP A 203 -7.78 5.75 -2.93
CA TRP A 203 -7.16 6.94 -2.33
C TRP A 203 -8.15 8.10 -2.22
N ASP A 204 -8.86 8.40 -3.30
CA ASP A 204 -9.87 9.46 -3.31
C ASP A 204 -11.04 9.16 -2.37
N MET A 205 -11.40 7.88 -2.17
CA MET A 205 -12.38 7.48 -1.16
C MET A 205 -11.89 7.81 0.25
N ALA A 206 -10.64 7.49 0.58
CA ALA A 206 -10.05 7.84 1.88
C ALA A 206 -10.02 9.36 2.08
N LEU A 207 -9.49 10.10 1.11
CA LEU A 207 -9.35 11.55 1.18
C LEU A 207 -10.72 12.26 1.30
N SER A 208 -11.72 11.85 0.50
CA SER A 208 -13.07 12.44 0.52
C SER A 208 -13.80 12.21 1.85
N ASN A 209 -13.33 11.27 2.66
CA ASN A 209 -13.87 10.98 3.97
C ASN A 209 -12.96 11.46 5.12
N GLY A 210 -12.05 12.40 4.83
CA GLY A 210 -11.22 13.09 5.83
C GLY A 210 -10.04 12.29 6.37
N HIS A 211 -9.64 11.20 5.69
CA HIS A 211 -8.43 10.49 6.06
C HIS A 211 -7.22 11.14 5.39
N LEU A 212 -6.35 11.78 6.19
CA LEU A 212 -5.08 12.31 5.69
C LEU A 212 -4.11 11.15 5.41
N VAL A 213 -4.18 10.67 4.19
CA VAL A 213 -3.39 9.52 3.72
C VAL A 213 -2.56 9.95 2.52
N TYR A 214 -1.25 9.75 2.62
CA TYR A 214 -0.32 10.05 1.55
C TYR A 214 -0.04 8.81 0.69
N LEU A 215 0.35 9.04 -0.55
CA LEU A 215 0.64 7.96 -1.48
C LEU A 215 2.07 7.42 -1.29
N ILE A 216 2.25 6.14 -1.61
CA ILE A 216 3.53 5.59 -2.04
C ILE A 216 3.38 4.90 -3.39
N GLY A 217 4.50 4.81 -4.12
CA GLY A 217 4.65 3.96 -5.29
C GLY A 217 5.63 2.83 -5.01
N GLY A 218 5.35 1.65 -5.52
CA GLY A 218 6.21 0.48 -5.47
C GLY A 218 6.05 -0.40 -6.69
N ASP A 219 7.14 -0.99 -7.17
CA ASP A 219 7.09 -1.84 -8.37
C ASP A 219 6.40 -3.17 -8.13
N ASP A 220 6.44 -3.68 -6.89
CA ASP A 220 6.01 -5.06 -6.58
C ASP A 220 6.70 -6.07 -7.51
N SER A 221 7.99 -5.81 -7.75
CA SER A 221 8.74 -6.52 -8.77
C SER A 221 9.07 -7.94 -8.35
N HIS A 222 8.86 -8.88 -9.28
CA HIS A 222 9.06 -10.32 -9.07
C HIS A 222 10.15 -10.91 -9.99
N SER A 223 10.61 -10.17 -11.00
CA SER A 223 11.61 -10.65 -11.97
C SER A 223 12.54 -9.54 -12.44
N MET A 224 13.79 -9.60 -12.01
CA MET A 224 14.82 -8.65 -12.45
C MET A 224 15.32 -8.91 -13.89
N THR A 225 14.80 -9.92 -14.53
CA THR A 225 15.05 -10.20 -15.97
C THR A 225 13.91 -9.73 -16.87
N ASN A 226 12.78 -9.35 -16.30
CA ASN A 226 11.67 -8.74 -17.02
C ASN A 226 11.85 -7.23 -17.05
N ILE A 227 11.97 -6.66 -18.24
CA ILE A 227 12.20 -5.21 -18.43
C ILE A 227 11.11 -4.32 -17.82
N ASN A 228 9.89 -4.85 -17.71
CA ASN A 228 8.74 -4.13 -17.18
C ASN A 228 8.52 -4.34 -15.67
N ASP A 229 9.40 -5.06 -14.96
CA ASP A 229 9.27 -5.24 -13.51
C ASP A 229 9.93 -4.08 -12.73
N PRO A 230 11.23 -3.73 -12.89
CA PRO A 230 11.87 -2.69 -12.08
C PRO A 230 11.67 -1.28 -12.64
N ALA A 231 11.68 -0.29 -11.77
CA ALA A 231 11.74 1.15 -12.08
C ALA A 231 10.56 1.69 -12.93
N ASN A 232 9.34 1.20 -12.67
CA ASN A 232 8.14 1.70 -13.34
C ASN A 232 7.20 2.43 -12.36
N ARG A 233 7.16 1.98 -11.10
CA ARG A 233 6.34 2.58 -10.04
C ARG A 233 7.19 2.71 -8.79
N PHE A 234 7.44 3.92 -8.36
CA PHE A 234 8.30 4.18 -7.22
C PHE A 234 7.97 5.53 -6.59
N THR A 235 8.67 5.87 -5.54
CA THR A 235 8.48 7.11 -4.78
C THR A 235 9.73 7.97 -4.85
N LEU A 236 9.59 9.23 -5.21
CA LEU A 236 10.57 10.27 -4.96
C LEU A 236 10.31 10.85 -3.57
N ILE A 237 11.31 10.81 -2.70
CA ILE A 237 11.23 11.36 -1.34
C ILE A 237 12.07 12.62 -1.25
N ASN A 238 11.48 13.71 -0.77
CA ASN A 238 12.21 14.94 -0.52
C ASN A 238 12.91 14.86 0.83
N SER A 239 14.19 14.52 0.80
CA SER A 239 15.05 14.42 2.00
C SER A 239 16.50 14.67 1.64
N LYS A 240 17.21 15.42 2.49
CA LYS A 240 18.66 15.63 2.38
C LYS A 240 19.46 14.44 2.89
N GLU A 241 18.86 13.60 3.70
CA GLU A 241 19.50 12.47 4.35
C GLU A 241 18.90 11.16 3.84
N ASN A 242 19.76 10.29 3.31
CA ASN A 242 19.37 8.94 2.89
C ASN A 242 19.52 7.97 4.08
N GLU A 243 18.71 8.21 5.12
CA GLU A 243 18.63 7.36 6.31
C GLU A 243 17.21 6.78 6.44
N GLY A 244 17.10 5.51 6.79
CA GLY A 244 15.82 4.80 6.86
C GLY A 244 14.77 5.50 7.73
N SER A 245 15.18 6.05 8.88
CA SER A 245 14.30 6.82 9.78
C SER A 245 13.81 8.13 9.15
N GLN A 246 14.68 8.84 8.41
CA GLN A 246 14.33 10.07 7.73
C GLN A 246 13.42 9.81 6.53
N LEU A 247 13.65 8.71 5.80
CA LEU A 247 12.78 8.29 4.71
C LEU A 247 11.35 8.04 5.21
N LEU A 248 11.19 7.27 6.31
CA LEU A 248 9.87 7.02 6.90
C LEU A 248 9.22 8.29 7.42
N LYS A 249 9.99 9.19 8.04
CA LYS A 249 9.50 10.49 8.53
C LYS A 249 8.99 11.37 7.37
N ALA A 250 9.75 11.48 6.28
CA ALA A 250 9.37 12.25 5.10
C ALA A 250 8.10 11.69 4.45
N LEU A 251 7.98 10.35 4.34
CA LEU A 251 6.76 9.70 3.85
C LEU A 251 5.52 10.08 4.67
N VAL A 252 5.62 10.01 6.01
CA VAL A 252 4.51 10.34 6.92
C VAL A 252 4.19 11.83 6.92
N ALA A 253 5.16 12.69 6.60
CA ALA A 253 4.95 14.12 6.42
C ALA A 253 4.37 14.48 5.04
N GLY A 254 4.22 13.50 4.14
CA GLY A 254 3.74 13.72 2.77
C GLY A 254 4.76 14.36 1.83
N GLN A 255 6.03 14.47 2.26
CA GLN A 255 7.14 15.02 1.48
C GLN A 255 7.63 14.01 0.44
N ALA A 256 6.73 13.54 -0.37
CA ALA A 256 6.97 12.51 -1.37
C ALA A 256 6.06 12.67 -2.60
N VAL A 257 6.55 12.17 -3.73
CA VAL A 257 5.84 12.15 -5.00
C VAL A 257 5.87 10.74 -5.56
N GLY A 258 4.73 10.22 -5.99
CA GLY A 258 4.67 8.96 -6.71
C GLY A 258 5.06 9.13 -8.16
N VAL A 259 5.84 8.21 -8.69
CA VAL A 259 6.23 8.19 -10.10
C VAL A 259 5.58 7.00 -10.80
N ALA A 260 4.96 7.29 -11.95
CA ALA A 260 4.55 6.26 -12.88
C ALA A 260 5.34 6.44 -14.19
N PHE A 261 6.43 5.67 -14.33
CA PHE A 261 7.26 5.65 -15.53
C PHE A 261 6.68 4.66 -16.55
N PRO A 262 6.65 5.00 -17.87
CA PRO A 262 6.04 4.17 -18.89
C PRO A 262 6.74 2.81 -19.05
N MET A 263 5.95 1.76 -19.13
CA MET A 263 6.39 0.41 -19.49
C MET A 263 6.51 0.26 -21.01
N ASP A 264 7.40 -0.62 -21.46
CA ASP A 264 7.42 -1.02 -22.87
C ASP A 264 6.27 -2.01 -23.15
N PRO A 265 5.23 -1.64 -23.93
CA PRO A 265 4.10 -2.52 -24.20
C PRO A 265 4.50 -3.71 -25.10
N THR A 266 5.63 -3.62 -25.79
CA THR A 266 6.11 -4.66 -26.72
C THR A 266 7.04 -5.68 -26.03
N TYR A 267 7.55 -5.39 -24.87
CA TYR A 267 8.56 -6.18 -24.14
C TYR A 267 9.86 -6.41 -24.95
N THR A 268 10.18 -5.51 -25.86
CA THR A 268 11.36 -5.60 -26.73
C THR A 268 12.51 -4.69 -26.30
N GLU A 269 12.22 -3.74 -25.40
CA GLU A 269 13.23 -2.82 -24.86
C GLU A 269 14.31 -3.59 -24.07
N THR A 270 15.56 -3.17 -24.21
CA THR A 270 16.66 -3.72 -23.43
C THR A 270 16.90 -2.91 -22.16
N PHE A 271 17.51 -3.51 -21.14
CA PHE A 271 17.85 -2.78 -19.90
C PHE A 271 18.76 -1.55 -20.13
N PRO A 272 19.80 -1.60 -20.97
CA PRO A 272 20.58 -0.39 -21.28
C PRO A 272 19.75 0.72 -21.93
N HIS A 273 18.82 0.37 -22.84
CA HIS A 273 17.95 1.35 -23.48
C HIS A 273 16.95 1.95 -22.48
N LYS A 274 16.30 1.12 -21.67
CA LYS A 274 15.41 1.60 -20.61
C LYS A 274 16.12 2.53 -19.63
N ARG A 275 17.36 2.21 -19.23
CA ARG A 275 18.15 3.08 -18.34
C ARG A 275 18.42 4.44 -18.95
N ALA A 276 18.89 4.47 -20.22
CA ALA A 276 19.12 5.73 -20.92
C ALA A 276 17.84 6.58 -20.99
N ARG A 277 16.72 5.97 -21.37
CA ARG A 277 15.40 6.63 -21.39
C ARG A 277 14.98 7.10 -19.98
N PHE A 278 15.24 6.33 -18.96
CA PHE A 278 14.92 6.67 -17.56
C PHE A 278 15.75 7.86 -17.08
N GLU A 279 17.08 7.87 -17.32
CA GLU A 279 17.95 9.00 -16.99
C GLU A 279 17.55 10.27 -17.74
N GLU A 280 17.28 10.15 -19.05
CA GLU A 280 16.91 11.28 -19.88
C GLU A 280 15.54 11.88 -19.51
N ASN A 281 14.56 11.03 -19.19
CA ASN A 281 13.17 11.45 -19.12
C ASN A 281 12.59 11.59 -17.71
N LEU A 282 13.25 11.10 -16.67
CA LEU A 282 12.72 11.23 -15.32
C LEU A 282 12.59 12.70 -14.91
N PRO A 283 11.36 13.21 -14.67
CA PRO A 283 11.15 14.55 -14.15
C PRO A 283 11.26 14.58 -12.62
N TYR A 284 11.59 15.74 -12.09
CA TYR A 284 11.56 16.02 -10.66
C TYR A 284 10.66 17.22 -10.38
N LEU A 285 9.90 17.17 -9.30
CA LEU A 285 9.08 18.29 -8.86
C LEU A 285 9.98 19.44 -8.42
N THR A 286 9.77 20.63 -9.00
CA THR A 286 10.54 21.84 -8.65
C THR A 286 9.72 22.83 -7.85
N LYS A 287 8.37 22.76 -7.94
CA LYS A 287 7.46 23.64 -7.24
C LYS A 287 6.17 22.91 -6.88
N ALA A 288 5.72 23.10 -5.67
CA ALA A 288 4.36 22.80 -5.20
C ALA A 288 3.99 23.82 -4.11
N ASP A 289 3.93 25.08 -4.50
CA ASP A 289 3.77 26.23 -3.60
C ASP A 289 2.30 26.60 -3.46
N LEU A 290 1.92 26.95 -2.24
CA LEU A 290 0.63 27.54 -1.92
C LEU A 290 0.81 29.03 -1.62
N CYS A 291 0.24 29.88 -2.48
CA CYS A 291 0.25 31.32 -2.31
C CYS A 291 -1.18 31.82 -2.13
N GLY A 292 -1.57 32.11 -0.91
CA GLY A 292 -2.99 32.24 -0.53
C GLY A 292 -3.70 30.93 -0.83
N ASP A 293 -4.77 30.99 -1.60
CA ASP A 293 -5.53 29.79 -2.03
C ASP A 293 -5.04 29.22 -3.38
N THR A 294 -3.97 29.74 -3.96
CA THR A 294 -3.48 29.31 -5.28
C THR A 294 -2.36 28.28 -5.12
N LEU A 295 -2.64 27.03 -5.48
CA LEU A 295 -1.62 25.99 -5.64
C LEU A 295 -0.94 26.16 -7.00
N ARG A 296 0.40 26.24 -7.01
CA ARG A 296 1.24 26.26 -8.21
C ARG A 296 2.16 25.06 -8.24
N VAL A 297 2.23 24.37 -9.37
CA VAL A 297 3.05 23.18 -9.54
C VAL A 297 3.91 23.26 -10.78
N ALA A 298 5.17 22.88 -10.67
CA ALA A 298 6.11 22.83 -11.80
C ALA A 298 7.10 21.67 -11.58
N ALA A 299 7.72 21.24 -12.67
CA ALA A 299 8.73 20.19 -12.65
C ALA A 299 9.96 20.61 -13.49
N THR A 300 11.00 19.78 -13.48
CA THR A 300 12.22 20.00 -14.28
C THR A 300 11.99 19.93 -15.80
N LYS A 301 10.79 19.54 -16.23
CA LYS A 301 10.38 19.40 -17.63
C LYS A 301 9.01 20.01 -17.85
N PRO A 302 8.71 20.49 -19.08
CA PRO A 302 7.38 20.99 -19.44
C PRO A 302 6.30 19.92 -19.21
N LEU A 303 5.14 20.38 -18.77
CA LEU A 303 3.97 19.55 -18.51
C LEU A 303 3.14 19.43 -19.78
N SER A 304 2.96 18.23 -20.33
CA SER A 304 1.95 18.03 -21.39
C SER A 304 0.54 18.15 -20.82
N LYS A 305 0.34 17.76 -19.55
CA LYS A 305 -0.93 17.92 -18.85
C LYS A 305 -0.70 18.00 -17.35
N ALA A 306 -1.44 18.88 -16.67
CA ALA A 306 -1.60 18.93 -15.22
C ALA A 306 -3.07 18.83 -14.90
N GLU A 307 -3.44 17.85 -14.06
CA GLU A 307 -4.80 17.66 -13.58
C GLU A 307 -4.85 17.94 -12.08
N PHE A 308 -5.73 18.85 -11.69
CA PHE A 308 -6.06 19.10 -10.29
C PHE A 308 -7.33 18.33 -9.94
N ILE A 309 -7.27 17.49 -8.91
CA ILE A 309 -8.29 16.50 -8.59
C ILE A 309 -8.71 16.68 -7.14
N GLY A 310 -10.02 16.77 -6.91
CA GLY A 310 -10.64 16.96 -5.61
C GLY A 310 -11.49 15.77 -5.16
N GLN A 311 -12.42 16.06 -4.26
CA GLN A 311 -13.28 15.07 -3.64
C GLN A 311 -13.99 14.17 -4.64
N GLY A 312 -14.08 12.88 -4.29
CA GLY A 312 -14.61 11.84 -5.18
C GLY A 312 -13.74 11.51 -6.38
N GLY A 313 -12.52 12.07 -6.47
CA GLY A 313 -11.65 11.92 -7.63
C GLY A 313 -12.09 12.76 -8.84
N HIS A 314 -12.93 13.77 -8.62
CA HIS A 314 -13.35 14.67 -9.67
C HIS A 314 -12.23 15.57 -10.13
N VAL A 315 -12.04 15.69 -11.44
CA VAL A 315 -11.10 16.64 -12.03
C VAL A 315 -11.70 18.03 -11.91
N LEU A 316 -11.02 18.90 -11.14
CA LEU A 316 -11.43 20.28 -10.88
C LEU A 316 -10.94 21.21 -11.97
N HIS A 317 -9.70 21.01 -12.43
CA HIS A 317 -9.06 21.84 -13.43
C HIS A 317 -8.01 21.06 -14.22
N VAL A 318 -7.78 21.45 -15.46
CA VAL A 318 -6.75 20.89 -16.34
C VAL A 318 -6.04 21.99 -17.07
N GLU A 319 -4.71 21.95 -17.07
CA GLU A 319 -3.85 22.75 -17.95
C GLU A 319 -3.02 21.84 -18.85
N THR A 320 -2.74 22.26 -20.06
CA THR A 320 -1.96 21.49 -21.04
C THR A 320 -0.86 22.34 -21.65
N ASP A 321 0.27 21.69 -21.97
CA ASP A 321 1.41 22.29 -22.66
C ASP A 321 1.95 23.55 -21.96
N VAL A 322 2.18 23.45 -20.64
CA VAL A 322 2.64 24.53 -19.76
C VAL A 322 3.93 24.19 -19.02
N GLU A 323 4.72 25.20 -18.67
CA GLU A 323 5.90 25.06 -17.80
C GLU A 323 5.51 25.00 -16.31
N GLU A 324 4.45 25.71 -15.93
CA GLU A 324 3.89 25.76 -14.58
C GLU A 324 2.36 25.73 -14.72
N ALA A 325 1.71 24.92 -13.90
CA ALA A 325 0.26 24.87 -13.79
C ALA A 325 -0.21 25.40 -12.44
N SER A 326 -1.43 25.95 -12.40
CA SER A 326 -1.99 26.53 -11.18
C SER A 326 -3.49 26.26 -11.03
N TYR A 327 -3.93 26.19 -9.76
CA TYR A 327 -5.34 26.08 -9.42
C TYR A 327 -5.68 26.91 -8.19
N VAL A 328 -6.73 27.70 -8.27
CA VAL A 328 -7.27 28.43 -7.10
C VAL A 328 -8.21 27.52 -6.36
N ILE A 329 -7.78 27.06 -5.17
CA ILE A 329 -8.54 26.13 -4.32
C ILE A 329 -9.81 26.85 -3.83
N GLN A 330 -10.96 26.32 -4.20
CA GLN A 330 -12.25 26.91 -3.87
C GLN A 330 -12.65 26.57 -2.41
N PRO A 331 -13.50 27.37 -1.77
CA PRO A 331 -13.94 27.11 -0.39
C PRO A 331 -14.58 25.74 -0.17
N GLU A 332 -15.24 25.19 -1.19
CA GLU A 332 -15.86 23.86 -1.20
C GLU A 332 -14.89 22.69 -1.42
N ASP A 333 -13.65 22.97 -1.87
CA ASP A 333 -12.66 21.93 -2.08
C ASP A 333 -12.13 21.42 -0.73
N GLN A 334 -12.44 20.20 -0.41
CA GLN A 334 -12.00 19.52 0.82
C GLN A 334 -10.51 19.20 0.77
N TYR A 335 -10.06 18.77 -0.40
CA TYR A 335 -8.65 18.55 -0.74
C TYR A 335 -8.42 18.78 -2.23
N VAL A 336 -7.18 19.03 -2.59
CA VAL A 336 -6.73 19.10 -3.98
C VAL A 336 -5.40 18.36 -4.11
N ARG A 337 -5.35 17.37 -4.99
CA ARG A 337 -4.11 16.70 -5.40
C ARG A 337 -3.85 16.93 -6.88
N ALA A 338 -2.59 16.84 -7.31
CA ALA A 338 -2.24 17.02 -8.70
C ALA A 338 -1.62 15.77 -9.33
N VAL A 339 -1.86 15.58 -10.62
CA VAL A 339 -1.17 14.61 -11.47
C VAL A 339 -0.56 15.37 -12.65
N LEU A 340 0.77 15.32 -12.76
CA LEU A 340 1.53 15.95 -13.81
C LEU A 340 1.96 14.90 -14.82
N THR A 341 1.56 15.06 -16.08
CA THR A 341 1.91 14.14 -17.18
C THR A 341 2.91 14.80 -18.11
N PHE A 342 3.91 14.06 -18.55
CA PHE A 342 4.99 14.51 -19.41
C PHE A 342 4.86 13.91 -20.82
N ALA A 343 5.61 14.47 -21.78
CA ALA A 343 5.51 14.12 -23.21
C ALA A 343 5.77 12.64 -23.51
N ASP A 344 6.60 11.97 -22.70
CA ASP A 344 6.88 10.54 -22.82
C ASP A 344 5.85 9.64 -22.11
N GLY A 345 4.84 10.23 -21.46
CA GLY A 345 3.82 9.55 -20.67
C GLY A 345 4.22 9.26 -19.23
N THR A 346 5.38 9.73 -18.75
CA THR A 346 5.73 9.71 -17.33
C THR A 346 4.72 10.57 -16.55
N GLU A 347 4.36 10.13 -15.35
CA GLU A 347 3.47 10.87 -14.45
C GLU A 347 4.12 11.08 -13.10
N LEU A 348 3.96 12.29 -12.54
CA LEU A 348 4.19 12.59 -11.13
C LEU A 348 2.83 12.75 -10.43
N TRP A 349 2.64 11.99 -9.38
CA TRP A 349 1.43 12.02 -8.55
C TRP A 349 1.75 12.70 -7.23
N LEU A 350 1.15 13.85 -6.99
CA LEU A 350 1.41 14.67 -5.81
C LEU A 350 0.45 14.32 -4.68
N ASN A 351 0.94 14.40 -3.46
CA ASN A 351 0.14 14.32 -2.23
C ASN A 351 -0.81 15.52 -2.13
N PRO A 352 -1.97 15.35 -1.47
CA PRO A 352 -3.00 16.37 -1.45
C PRO A 352 -2.65 17.57 -0.56
N ILE A 353 -3.08 18.74 -1.00
CA ILE A 353 -3.36 19.89 -0.12
C ILE A 353 -4.70 19.61 0.54
N THR A 354 -4.81 19.75 1.85
CA THR A 354 -6.03 19.41 2.60
C THR A 354 -6.46 20.56 3.52
N ARG A 355 -7.79 20.69 3.76
CA ARG A 355 -8.34 21.71 4.68
C ARG A 355 -8.36 21.21 6.11
N HIS A 356 -7.99 22.09 7.05
CA HIS A 356 -8.02 21.85 8.48
C HIS A 356 -8.47 23.10 9.24
N GLU A 357 -8.87 22.93 10.50
CA GLU A 357 -9.22 24.06 11.36
C GLU A 357 -8.00 24.91 11.72
N SER A 358 -6.85 24.27 11.90
CA SER A 358 -5.58 24.93 12.24
C SER A 358 -4.39 24.02 11.93
N PRO A 359 -3.15 24.58 11.85
CA PRO A 359 -1.92 23.80 11.63
C PRO A 359 -1.69 22.67 12.64
N ASP A 360 -2.10 22.89 13.89
CA ASP A 360 -1.89 21.94 14.99
C ASP A 360 -2.92 20.81 15.03
N LYS A 361 -3.94 20.87 14.15
CA LYS A 361 -5.04 19.92 14.13
C LYS A 361 -5.12 19.13 12.83
N LEU A 362 -3.98 18.67 12.35
CA LEU A 362 -3.98 17.71 11.24
C LEU A 362 -4.62 16.40 11.71
N TYR A 363 -5.76 16.08 11.14
CA TYR A 363 -6.60 15.00 11.61
C TYR A 363 -6.25 13.67 10.95
N HIS A 364 -5.92 12.69 11.79
CA HIS A 364 -5.78 11.29 11.40
C HIS A 364 -6.84 10.50 12.15
N PRO A 365 -8.04 10.31 11.59
CA PRO A 365 -9.12 9.68 12.31
C PRO A 365 -8.79 8.24 12.67
N ARG A 366 -9.11 7.88 13.90
CA ARG A 366 -9.18 6.49 14.31
C ARG A 366 -10.65 6.15 14.50
N LEU A 367 -11.24 5.53 13.49
CA LEU A 367 -12.68 5.25 13.45
C LEU A 367 -13.03 3.89 14.03
N ASP A 368 -12.04 3.00 14.19
CA ASP A 368 -12.25 1.64 14.62
C ASP A 368 -12.33 1.49 16.14
N HIS A 369 -13.41 0.94 16.63
CA HIS A 369 -13.62 0.61 18.04
C HIS A 369 -13.86 -0.89 18.19
N LEU A 370 -13.00 -1.57 18.98
CA LEU A 370 -13.18 -2.99 19.26
C LEU A 370 -14.46 -3.20 20.07
N ASN A 371 -15.45 -3.88 19.49
CA ASN A 371 -16.69 -4.22 20.16
C ASN A 371 -16.57 -5.59 20.86
N TYR A 372 -16.19 -5.55 22.14
CA TYR A 372 -16.04 -6.78 22.96
C TYR A 372 -17.32 -7.59 23.07
N TRP A 373 -18.48 -6.92 23.17
CA TRP A 373 -19.77 -7.58 23.29
C TRP A 373 -20.15 -8.34 22.01
N LYS A 374 -20.13 -7.68 20.86
CA LYS A 374 -20.39 -8.32 19.56
C LYS A 374 -19.39 -9.43 19.29
N THR A 375 -18.13 -9.23 19.61
CA THR A 375 -17.07 -10.23 19.46
C THR A 375 -17.37 -11.47 20.30
N THR A 376 -17.67 -11.30 21.59
CA THR A 376 -17.95 -12.41 22.51
C THR A 376 -19.22 -13.15 22.09
N LEU A 377 -20.28 -12.43 21.74
CA LEU A 377 -21.53 -13.03 21.28
C LEU A 377 -21.32 -13.88 20.03
N LEU A 378 -20.60 -13.34 19.03
CA LEU A 378 -20.30 -14.03 17.79
C LEU A 378 -19.48 -15.31 18.03
N TRP A 379 -18.40 -15.22 18.84
CA TRP A 379 -17.56 -16.38 19.17
C TRP A 379 -18.35 -17.45 19.92
N THR A 380 -19.20 -17.03 20.86
CA THR A 380 -20.06 -17.97 21.62
C THR A 380 -21.04 -18.68 20.67
N ALA A 381 -21.65 -17.97 19.73
CA ALA A 381 -22.54 -18.56 18.74
C ALA A 381 -21.79 -19.58 17.86
N TYR A 382 -20.57 -19.28 17.38
CA TYR A 382 -19.79 -20.24 16.62
C TYR A 382 -19.40 -21.47 17.41
N ILE A 383 -18.98 -21.31 18.69
CA ILE A 383 -18.67 -22.44 19.58
C ILE A 383 -19.91 -23.32 19.78
N ALA A 384 -21.08 -22.71 19.98
CA ALA A 384 -22.34 -23.45 20.14
C ALA A 384 -22.69 -24.25 18.88
N VAL A 385 -22.55 -23.65 17.69
CA VAL A 385 -22.79 -24.35 16.41
C VAL A 385 -21.82 -25.52 16.24
N ILE A 386 -20.52 -25.31 16.46
CA ILE A 386 -19.49 -26.36 16.35
C ILE A 386 -19.80 -27.48 17.34
N GLY A 387 -20.11 -27.14 18.59
CA GLY A 387 -20.50 -28.12 19.63
C GLY A 387 -21.74 -28.91 19.22
N GLY A 388 -22.75 -28.26 18.69
CA GLY A 388 -23.99 -28.89 18.19
C GLY A 388 -23.71 -29.89 17.06
N VAL A 389 -22.88 -29.50 16.10
CA VAL A 389 -22.47 -30.40 14.98
C VAL A 389 -21.73 -31.62 15.51
N ILE A 390 -20.78 -31.44 16.43
CA ILE A 390 -20.05 -32.56 17.07
C ILE A 390 -21.00 -33.51 17.79
N LEU A 391 -21.97 -32.98 18.54
CA LEU A 391 -22.98 -33.79 19.24
C LEU A 391 -23.83 -34.59 18.26
N LEU A 392 -24.33 -33.96 17.18
CA LEU A 392 -25.12 -34.64 16.14
C LEU A 392 -24.34 -35.78 15.47
N VAL A 393 -23.07 -35.54 15.15
CA VAL A 393 -22.21 -36.59 14.56
C VAL A 393 -22.01 -37.76 15.54
N ARG A 394 -21.81 -37.47 16.84
CA ARG A 394 -21.66 -38.51 17.86
C ARG A 394 -22.95 -39.31 18.05
N MET A 395 -24.08 -38.65 18.06
CA MET A 395 -25.41 -39.30 18.17
C MET A 395 -25.71 -40.22 16.99
N LYS A 396 -25.40 -39.74 15.75
CA LYS A 396 -25.56 -40.55 14.53
C LYS A 396 -24.68 -41.79 14.55
N LYS A 397 -23.44 -41.66 15.05
CA LYS A 397 -22.51 -42.79 15.18
C LYS A 397 -22.99 -43.83 16.22
N LYS A 398 -23.60 -43.37 17.35
CA LYS A 398 -24.21 -44.27 18.35
C LYS A 398 -25.42 -45.01 17.83
N ARG A 399 -26.19 -44.45 16.89
CA ARG A 399 -27.37 -45.10 16.31
C ARG A 399 -27.03 -46.15 15.24
N ASN A 400 -25.85 -46.05 14.65
CA ASN A 400 -25.38 -46.93 13.58
C ASN A 400 -24.45 -48.04 14.07
N ASN A 401 -24.12 -48.06 15.38
CA ASN A 401 -23.44 -49.15 16.11
C ASN A 401 -24.47 -49.86 17.03
#